data_6af15f3cf707b6ab2b9206887545efd6
#
_entry.id   6af15f3cf707b6ab2b9206887545efd6
#
_cell.length_a   1.000
_cell.length_b   1.000
_cell.length_c   1.000
_cell.angle_alpha   90.00
_cell.angle_beta   90.00
_cell.angle_gamma   90.00
#
_symmetry.space_group_name_H-M   'P 1'
#
loop_
_entity.id
_entity.type
_entity.pdbx_description
1 polymer ?
#
loop_
_entity_poly.entity_id
_entity_poly.type
_entity_poly.pdbx_seq_one_letter_code
_entity_poly.pdbx_strand_id
1 'polypeptide(L)'
;MVSSIVGNYLIEKGLLTGEQFRDILNEQQKVRVKLGLIAVAEGLMTQEEADRVNQLQAVMDRRFGDIAVEKGYLTEGQVNSLLKKQGNAYLAFAQAMENQQLMTIEQLEQILLDYRCENNFTASDMDALKSDDVDSILPLFLPVDSEAYYGIAGTAVRTLMRLVDTGLYPDKAYIMQKTEDENGALQKGEGEKGFVSALGGKGNALQFTASVFGQEKFASVDEDALDAIGELLNCINGLYVSECKDGSSLELMPPSFKTGIQGFESRKMLVLPIHIKNDCVDLMIAIGDEIEMK
;
A
#
# COMPACT_ATOMS: atom_id res chain seq x y z
N MET A 1 4.11 0.73 -0.55
CA MET A 1 2.75 1.17 -0.16
C MET A 1 2.78 2.34 0.83
N VAL A 2 3.51 2.23 1.96
CA VAL A 2 3.60 3.31 2.97
C VAL A 2 4.04 4.65 2.39
N SER A 3 5.05 4.66 1.51
CA SER A 3 5.53 5.89 0.86
C SER A 3 4.45 6.60 0.06
N SER A 4 3.55 5.84 -0.60
CA SER A 4 2.43 6.42 -1.35
C SER A 4 1.37 6.99 -0.41
N ILE A 5 1.01 6.30 0.66
CA ILE A 5 0.06 6.78 1.66
C ILE A 5 0.58 8.09 2.30
N VAL A 6 1.80 8.05 2.82
CA VAL A 6 2.41 9.22 3.49
C VAL A 6 2.65 10.37 2.50
N GLY A 7 3.18 10.06 1.31
CA GLY A 7 3.47 11.07 0.30
C GLY A 7 2.21 11.79 -0.20
N ASN A 8 1.12 11.07 -0.44
CA ASN A 8 -0.15 11.69 -0.83
C ASN A 8 -0.74 12.55 0.30
N TYR A 9 -0.66 12.09 1.54
CA TYR A 9 -1.05 12.92 2.69
C TYR A 9 -0.26 14.23 2.75
N LEU A 10 1.06 14.19 2.52
CA LEU A 10 1.89 15.39 2.49
C LEU A 10 1.52 16.33 1.32
N ILE A 11 1.13 15.78 0.16
CA ILE A 11 0.64 16.56 -0.98
C ILE A 11 -0.70 17.23 -0.65
N GLU A 12 -1.64 16.50 -0.07
CA GLU A 12 -2.94 17.05 0.36
C GLU A 12 -2.81 18.18 1.38
N LYS A 13 -1.83 18.09 2.28
CA LYS A 13 -1.49 19.17 3.23
C LYS A 13 -0.70 20.33 2.60
N GLY A 14 -0.34 20.25 1.32
CA GLY A 14 0.46 21.27 0.64
C GLY A 14 1.92 21.33 1.08
N LEU A 15 2.43 20.28 1.72
CA LEU A 15 3.80 20.17 2.23
C LEU A 15 4.76 19.61 1.18
N LEU A 16 4.23 18.91 0.17
CA LEU A 16 4.95 18.42 -1.01
C LEU A 16 4.18 18.74 -2.28
N THR A 17 4.92 18.96 -3.37
CA THR A 17 4.34 18.93 -4.72
C THR A 17 4.39 17.53 -5.30
N GLY A 18 3.52 17.23 -6.28
CA GLY A 18 3.56 15.94 -6.98
C GLY A 18 4.88 15.69 -7.75
N GLU A 19 5.62 16.75 -8.14
CA GLU A 19 6.95 16.63 -8.74
C GLU A 19 7.98 16.20 -7.69
N GLN A 20 8.04 16.90 -6.56
CA GLN A 20 8.91 16.52 -5.43
C GLN A 20 8.65 15.09 -4.97
N PHE A 21 7.40 14.69 -4.87
CA PHE A 21 7.05 13.33 -4.48
C PHE A 21 7.58 12.27 -5.47
N ARG A 22 7.47 12.50 -6.78
CA ARG A 22 8.07 11.61 -7.79
C ARG A 22 9.59 11.52 -7.68
N ASP A 23 10.26 12.63 -7.42
CA ASP A 23 11.70 12.66 -7.25
C ASP A 23 12.13 11.90 -5.99
N ILE A 24 11.39 12.04 -4.88
CA ILE A 24 11.60 11.28 -3.64
C ILE A 24 11.47 9.77 -3.92
N LEU A 25 10.42 9.32 -4.63
CA LEU A 25 10.22 7.90 -4.94
C LEU A 25 11.34 7.33 -5.81
N ASN A 26 11.85 8.13 -6.78
CA ASN A 26 12.99 7.74 -7.62
C ASN A 26 14.29 7.61 -6.81
N GLU A 27 14.50 8.49 -5.83
CA GLU A 27 15.67 8.45 -4.96
C GLU A 27 15.56 7.33 -3.94
N GLN A 28 14.39 7.10 -3.36
CA GLN A 28 14.11 6.05 -2.37
C GLN A 28 14.63 4.67 -2.83
N GLN A 29 14.52 4.36 -4.11
CA GLN A 29 14.96 3.08 -4.68
C GLN A 29 16.49 2.91 -4.67
N LYS A 30 17.25 4.00 -4.55
CA LYS A 30 18.72 4.04 -4.64
C LYS A 30 19.38 4.36 -3.31
N VAL A 31 18.64 4.92 -2.37
CA VAL A 31 19.17 5.42 -1.11
C VAL A 31 19.49 4.28 -0.15
N ARG A 32 20.64 4.40 0.52
CA ARG A 32 20.95 3.59 1.69
C ARG A 32 20.62 4.40 2.94
N VAL A 33 19.72 3.89 3.75
CA VAL A 33 19.29 4.57 4.99
C VAL A 33 20.46 4.69 5.94
N LYS A 34 20.74 5.92 6.42
CA LYS A 34 21.79 6.20 7.40
C LYS A 34 21.34 5.73 8.78
N LEU A 35 22.29 5.17 9.54
CA LEU A 35 22.00 4.65 10.87
C LEU A 35 21.52 5.75 11.84
N GLY A 36 22.02 6.99 11.66
CA GLY A 36 21.57 8.15 12.42
C GLY A 36 20.10 8.46 12.25
N LEU A 37 19.59 8.45 11.00
CA LEU A 37 18.17 8.65 10.73
C LEU A 37 17.31 7.58 11.42
N ILE A 38 17.73 6.31 11.35
CA ILE A 38 17.00 5.23 12.02
C ILE A 38 17.01 5.42 13.55
N ALA A 39 18.14 5.84 14.12
CA ALA A 39 18.25 6.08 15.55
C ALA A 39 17.32 7.22 16.04
N VAL A 40 17.16 8.26 15.22
CA VAL A 40 16.22 9.37 15.51
C VAL A 40 14.76 8.89 15.37
N ALA A 41 14.43 8.17 14.31
CA ALA A 41 13.10 7.59 14.12
C ALA A 41 12.65 6.66 15.25
N GLU A 42 13.60 5.92 15.84
CA GLU A 42 13.38 5.04 16.99
C GLU A 42 13.40 5.77 18.34
N GLY A 43 13.59 7.10 18.35
CA GLY A 43 13.68 7.89 19.58
C GLY A 43 14.91 7.56 20.45
N LEU A 44 15.94 6.91 19.89
CA LEU A 44 17.16 6.54 20.60
C LEU A 44 18.21 7.66 20.60
N MET A 45 18.11 8.58 19.65
CA MET A 45 18.95 9.77 19.53
C MET A 45 18.08 10.95 19.10
N THR A 46 18.53 12.17 19.43
CA THR A 46 18.01 13.39 18.81
C THR A 46 18.67 13.62 17.45
N GLN A 47 18.05 14.46 16.61
CA GLN A 47 18.64 14.88 15.33
C GLN A 47 20.02 15.52 15.54
N GLU A 48 20.16 16.39 16.56
CA GLU A 48 21.44 17.05 16.89
C GLU A 48 22.54 16.05 17.26
N GLU A 49 22.21 15.00 18.03
CA GLU A 49 23.16 13.94 18.39
C GLU A 49 23.59 13.13 17.18
N ALA A 50 22.64 12.77 16.29
CA ALA A 50 22.95 12.09 15.05
C ALA A 50 23.85 12.92 14.13
N ASP A 51 23.57 14.22 14.01
CA ASP A 51 24.39 15.14 13.21
C ASP A 51 25.81 15.30 13.76
N ARG A 52 25.97 15.38 15.09
CA ARG A 52 27.29 15.39 15.73
C ARG A 52 28.10 14.12 15.42
N VAL A 53 27.45 12.96 15.47
CA VAL A 53 28.12 11.69 15.13
C VAL A 53 28.49 11.66 13.64
N ASN A 54 27.61 12.14 12.74
CA ASN A 54 27.90 12.25 11.31
C ASN A 54 29.11 13.17 11.03
N GLN A 55 29.22 14.31 11.72
CA GLN A 55 30.39 15.22 11.63
C GLN A 55 31.67 14.54 12.10
N LEU A 56 31.61 13.82 13.24
CA LEU A 56 32.76 13.07 13.75
C LEU A 56 33.15 11.94 12.80
N GLN A 57 32.18 11.27 12.15
CA GLN A 57 32.48 10.22 11.19
C GLN A 57 33.29 10.74 9.99
N ALA A 58 32.99 11.94 9.50
CA ALA A 58 33.75 12.54 8.41
C ALA A 58 35.23 12.84 8.77
N VAL A 59 35.51 13.06 10.05
CA VAL A 59 36.86 13.41 10.54
C VAL A 59 37.62 12.17 11.01
N MET A 60 36.94 11.18 11.58
CA MET A 60 37.57 10.04 12.28
C MET A 60 37.76 8.80 11.41
N ASP A 61 37.19 8.77 10.21
CA ASP A 61 37.12 7.60 9.30
C ASP A 61 36.66 6.30 10.01
N ARG A 62 35.61 6.43 10.84
CA ARG A 62 35.02 5.33 11.61
C ARG A 62 33.54 5.18 11.31
N ARG A 63 32.99 4.02 11.64
CA ARG A 63 31.55 3.76 11.42
C ARG A 63 30.70 4.57 12.40
N PHE A 64 29.55 5.04 11.98
CA PHE A 64 28.59 5.75 12.82
C PHE A 64 28.31 5.02 14.14
N GLY A 65 28.00 3.71 14.07
CA GLY A 65 27.68 2.90 15.25
C GLY A 65 28.81 2.87 16.28
N ASP A 66 30.07 2.76 15.83
CA ASP A 66 31.23 2.72 16.71
C ASP A 66 31.41 4.04 17.46
N ILE A 67 31.21 5.16 16.77
CA ILE A 67 31.31 6.51 17.37
C ILE A 67 30.15 6.73 18.34
N ALA A 68 28.91 6.35 17.93
CA ALA A 68 27.71 6.52 18.77
C ALA A 68 27.84 5.72 20.09
N VAL A 69 28.38 4.51 20.04
CA VAL A 69 28.64 3.69 21.24
C VAL A 69 29.72 4.31 22.10
N GLU A 70 30.84 4.73 21.52
CA GLU A 70 31.93 5.38 22.25
C GLU A 70 31.50 6.68 22.96
N LYS A 71 30.62 7.44 22.32
CA LYS A 71 30.05 8.68 22.89
C LYS A 71 28.91 8.43 23.87
N GLY A 72 28.47 7.18 24.03
CA GLY A 72 27.40 6.81 24.96
C GLY A 72 25.99 7.15 24.47
N TYR A 73 25.82 7.47 23.19
CA TYR A 73 24.51 7.71 22.59
C TYR A 73 23.73 6.40 22.35
N LEU A 74 24.45 5.33 21.96
CA LEU A 74 23.86 4.02 21.69
C LEU A 74 24.65 2.91 22.40
N THR A 75 24.00 1.77 22.61
CA THR A 75 24.64 0.51 22.97
C THR A 75 24.91 -0.34 21.72
N GLU A 76 25.84 -1.30 21.79
CA GLU A 76 26.09 -2.25 20.69
C GLU A 76 24.82 -3.03 20.29
N GLY A 77 24.00 -3.42 21.27
CA GLY A 77 22.72 -4.09 21.03
C GLY A 77 21.73 -3.24 20.23
N GLN A 78 21.64 -1.94 20.54
CA GLN A 78 20.83 -0.98 19.79
C GLN A 78 21.35 -0.80 18.38
N VAL A 79 22.67 -0.64 18.18
CA VAL A 79 23.27 -0.54 16.83
C VAL A 79 22.92 -1.77 15.99
N ASN A 80 23.03 -2.98 16.54
CA ASN A 80 22.67 -4.21 15.85
C ASN A 80 21.18 -4.28 15.50
N SER A 81 20.30 -3.76 16.36
CA SER A 81 18.86 -3.68 16.10
C SER A 81 18.56 -2.69 14.96
N LEU A 82 19.19 -1.50 14.98
CA LEU A 82 19.00 -0.47 13.95
C LEU A 82 19.48 -0.95 12.57
N LEU A 83 20.57 -1.71 12.51
CA LEU A 83 21.09 -2.26 11.25
C LEU A 83 20.07 -3.19 10.56
N LYS A 84 19.25 -3.91 11.31
CA LYS A 84 18.18 -4.77 10.75
C LYS A 84 17.06 -3.98 10.10
N LYS A 85 16.88 -2.71 10.45
CA LYS A 85 15.82 -1.83 9.94
C LYS A 85 16.23 -1.05 8.68
N GLN A 86 17.49 -1.13 8.22
CA GLN A 86 17.97 -0.36 7.06
C GLN A 86 17.22 -0.63 5.74
N GLY A 87 16.50 -1.75 5.62
CA GLY A 87 15.69 -2.11 4.45
C GLY A 87 14.25 -1.61 4.49
N ASN A 88 13.85 -0.89 5.55
CA ASN A 88 12.46 -0.43 5.69
C ASN A 88 12.14 0.70 4.69
N ALA A 89 11.03 0.55 3.95
CA ALA A 89 10.64 1.48 2.90
C ALA A 89 10.26 2.87 3.43
N TYR A 90 9.62 2.96 4.60
CA TYR A 90 9.32 4.24 5.25
C TYR A 90 10.60 5.02 5.59
N LEU A 91 11.59 4.34 6.16
CA LEU A 91 12.87 4.97 6.49
C LEU A 91 13.66 5.37 5.23
N ALA A 92 13.58 4.59 4.16
CA ALA A 92 14.17 4.96 2.87
C ALA A 92 13.49 6.19 2.25
N PHE A 93 12.17 6.30 2.37
CA PHE A 93 11.39 7.47 1.97
C PHE A 93 11.80 8.73 2.77
N ALA A 94 11.89 8.61 4.09
CA ALA A 94 12.35 9.70 4.95
C ALA A 94 13.78 10.13 4.62
N GLN A 95 14.70 9.19 4.38
CA GLN A 95 16.07 9.50 3.98
C GLN A 95 16.13 10.22 2.62
N ALA A 96 15.29 9.83 1.66
CA ALA A 96 15.22 10.53 0.37
C ALA A 96 14.74 11.97 0.55
N MET A 97 13.78 12.24 1.42
CA MET A 97 13.33 13.61 1.74
C MET A 97 14.44 14.44 2.40
N GLU A 98 15.20 13.88 3.34
CA GLU A 98 16.35 14.58 3.94
C GLU A 98 17.44 14.89 2.91
N ASN A 99 17.77 13.93 2.04
CA ASN A 99 18.77 14.14 0.99
C ASN A 99 18.40 15.31 0.07
N GLN A 100 17.11 15.47 -0.23
CA GLN A 100 16.58 16.58 -1.04
C GLN A 100 16.35 17.87 -0.22
N GLN A 101 16.69 17.87 1.07
CA GLN A 101 16.54 19.01 1.98
C GLN A 101 15.08 19.52 2.09
N LEU A 102 14.12 18.63 1.94
CA LEU A 102 12.69 18.94 2.02
C LEU A 102 12.17 18.86 3.46
N MET A 103 12.56 17.80 4.17
CA MET A 103 12.05 17.53 5.52
C MET A 103 12.97 16.57 6.26
N THR A 104 13.18 16.80 7.57
CA THR A 104 13.86 15.85 8.45
C THR A 104 12.92 14.76 8.92
N ILE A 105 13.49 13.64 9.42
CA ILE A 105 12.64 12.57 10.00
C ILE A 105 11.85 13.06 11.21
N GLU A 106 12.41 13.95 12.05
CA GLU A 106 11.67 14.52 13.18
C GLU A 106 10.47 15.36 12.74
N GLN A 107 10.62 16.16 11.68
CA GLN A 107 9.53 16.93 11.10
C GLN A 107 8.44 16.02 10.52
N LEU A 108 8.86 14.96 9.82
CA LEU A 108 7.92 13.98 9.28
C LEU A 108 7.14 13.27 10.40
N GLU A 109 7.83 12.81 11.45
CA GLU A 109 7.18 12.17 12.60
C GLU A 109 6.17 13.10 13.28
N GLN A 110 6.49 14.39 13.39
CA GLN A 110 5.57 15.38 13.97
C GLN A 110 4.29 15.53 13.11
N ILE A 111 4.44 15.57 11.77
CA ILE A 111 3.29 15.65 10.86
C ILE A 111 2.45 14.36 10.90
N LEU A 112 3.09 13.21 11.06
CA LEU A 112 2.40 11.94 11.17
C LEU A 112 1.60 11.78 12.49
N LEU A 113 1.85 12.61 13.51
CA LEU A 113 0.93 12.71 14.66
C LEU A 113 -0.43 13.28 14.26
N ASP A 114 -0.46 14.25 13.35
CA ASP A 114 -1.72 14.79 12.81
C ASP A 114 -2.46 13.74 11.99
N TYR A 115 -1.73 13.01 11.09
CA TYR A 115 -2.29 11.90 10.34
C TYR A 115 -2.89 10.82 11.25
N ARG A 116 -2.19 10.47 12.32
CA ARG A 116 -2.67 9.54 13.34
C ARG A 116 -3.98 10.01 13.97
N CYS A 117 -4.04 11.29 14.38
CA CYS A 117 -5.24 11.88 15.00
C CYS A 117 -6.42 11.93 14.02
N GLU A 118 -6.20 12.36 12.78
CA GLU A 118 -7.23 12.46 11.74
C GLU A 118 -7.84 11.11 11.39
N ASN A 119 -7.06 10.04 11.46
CA ASN A 119 -7.51 8.69 11.17
C ASN A 119 -7.96 7.90 12.41
N ASN A 120 -7.86 8.47 13.61
CA ASN A 120 -8.10 7.81 14.90
C ASN A 120 -7.23 6.56 15.11
N PHE A 121 -6.00 6.58 14.60
CA PHE A 121 -5.05 5.48 14.73
C PHE A 121 -4.39 5.46 16.10
N THR A 122 -4.12 4.26 16.60
CA THR A 122 -3.29 4.03 17.79
C THR A 122 -1.80 4.14 17.44
N ALA A 123 -0.93 4.07 18.45
CA ALA A 123 0.51 3.97 18.21
C ALA A 123 0.87 2.68 17.45
N SER A 124 0.22 1.57 17.80
CA SER A 124 0.43 0.27 17.11
C SER A 124 0.00 0.31 15.64
N ASP A 125 -1.06 1.08 15.31
CA ASP A 125 -1.50 1.25 13.93
C ASP A 125 -0.46 2.03 13.11
N MET A 126 0.17 3.04 13.71
CA MET A 126 1.27 3.76 13.07
C MET A 126 2.51 2.89 12.88
N ASP A 127 2.81 2.00 13.82
CA ASP A 127 3.89 1.01 13.67
C ASP A 127 3.57 0.03 12.53
N ALA A 128 2.33 -0.44 12.43
CA ALA A 128 1.84 -1.27 11.33
C ALA A 128 1.97 -0.55 9.98
N LEU A 129 1.54 0.71 9.89
CA LEU A 129 1.68 1.52 8.68
C LEU A 129 3.15 1.65 8.26
N LYS A 130 4.06 1.95 9.20
CA LYS A 130 5.49 2.12 8.93
C LYS A 130 6.23 0.82 8.64
N SER A 131 5.62 -0.34 8.95
CA SER A 131 6.21 -1.65 8.63
C SER A 131 6.31 -1.93 7.13
N ASP A 132 5.47 -1.27 6.31
CA ASP A 132 5.26 -1.49 4.87
C ASP A 132 4.83 -2.93 4.52
N ASP A 133 4.24 -3.63 5.50
CA ASP A 133 3.65 -4.95 5.31
C ASP A 133 2.17 -4.84 5.00
N VAL A 134 1.74 -5.38 3.85
CA VAL A 134 0.35 -5.27 3.36
C VAL A 134 -0.65 -5.82 4.37
N ASP A 135 -0.34 -6.98 4.97
CA ASP A 135 -1.26 -7.66 5.88
C ASP A 135 -1.41 -6.92 7.22
N SER A 136 -0.40 -6.14 7.59
CA SER A 136 -0.45 -5.25 8.76
C SER A 136 -1.15 -3.92 8.46
N ILE A 137 -0.98 -3.38 7.26
CA ILE A 137 -1.53 -2.07 6.86
C ILE A 137 -3.00 -2.17 6.46
N LEU A 138 -3.38 -3.20 5.70
CA LEU A 138 -4.71 -3.29 5.11
C LEU A 138 -5.85 -3.24 6.14
N PRO A 139 -5.77 -3.88 7.32
CA PRO A 139 -6.80 -3.76 8.36
C PRO A 139 -7.11 -2.34 8.80
N LEU A 140 -6.15 -1.40 8.67
CA LEU A 140 -6.33 0.02 9.02
C LEU A 140 -7.30 0.75 8.08
N PHE A 141 -7.49 0.21 6.89
CA PHE A 141 -8.34 0.75 5.82
C PHE A 141 -9.67 0.01 5.68
N LEU A 142 -9.84 -1.13 6.35
CA LEU A 142 -11.05 -1.91 6.31
C LEU A 142 -12.01 -1.54 7.46
N PRO A 143 -13.34 -1.65 7.28
CA PRO A 143 -14.29 -1.41 8.36
C PRO A 143 -14.10 -2.37 9.54
N VAL A 144 -14.53 -1.95 10.72
CA VAL A 144 -14.62 -2.85 11.88
C VAL A 144 -15.52 -4.06 11.55
N ASP A 145 -15.18 -5.24 12.06
CA ASP A 145 -15.89 -6.51 11.81
C ASP A 145 -15.84 -6.97 10.33
N SER A 146 -14.71 -6.73 9.67
CA SER A 146 -14.49 -7.13 8.26
C SER A 146 -13.43 -8.23 8.08
N GLU A 147 -13.08 -8.97 9.12
CA GLU A 147 -12.03 -10.02 9.09
C GLU A 147 -12.25 -11.05 7.98
N ALA A 148 -13.51 -11.36 7.65
CA ALA A 148 -13.84 -12.29 6.58
C ALA A 148 -13.28 -11.86 5.21
N TYR A 149 -13.08 -10.56 5.00
CA TYR A 149 -12.55 -9.99 3.74
C TYR A 149 -11.03 -9.91 3.69
N TYR A 150 -10.31 -10.02 4.84
CA TYR A 150 -8.87 -9.77 4.92
C TYR A 150 -8.06 -10.64 3.97
N GLY A 151 -8.37 -11.93 3.91
CA GLY A 151 -7.63 -12.87 3.06
C GLY A 151 -7.67 -12.49 1.58
N ILE A 152 -8.88 -12.32 1.04
CA ILE A 152 -9.05 -12.02 -0.38
C ILE A 152 -8.60 -10.60 -0.72
N ALA A 153 -8.89 -9.59 0.13
CA ALA A 153 -8.42 -8.22 -0.06
C ALA A 153 -6.89 -8.13 0.00
N GLY A 154 -6.26 -8.79 0.96
CA GLY A 154 -4.79 -8.86 1.08
C GLY A 154 -4.14 -9.51 -0.13
N THR A 155 -4.67 -10.64 -0.59
CA THR A 155 -4.18 -11.31 -1.81
C THR A 155 -4.34 -10.43 -3.04
N ALA A 156 -5.47 -9.71 -3.16
CA ALA A 156 -5.70 -8.77 -4.26
C ALA A 156 -4.70 -7.62 -4.24
N VAL A 157 -4.52 -6.95 -3.11
CA VAL A 157 -3.57 -5.82 -2.99
C VAL A 157 -2.13 -6.27 -3.27
N ARG A 158 -1.68 -7.39 -2.67
CA ARG A 158 -0.32 -7.92 -2.95
C ARG A 158 -0.13 -8.28 -4.41
N THR A 159 -1.15 -8.85 -5.06
CA THR A 159 -1.08 -9.25 -6.48
C THR A 159 -1.05 -8.02 -7.38
N LEU A 160 -1.90 -7.03 -7.13
CA LEU A 160 -1.89 -5.75 -7.85
C LEU A 160 -0.56 -5.01 -7.67
N MET A 161 0.01 -4.97 -6.47
CA MET A 161 1.35 -4.38 -6.25
C MET A 161 2.43 -5.07 -7.07
N ARG A 162 2.38 -6.39 -7.16
CA ARG A 162 3.38 -7.19 -7.89
C ARG A 162 3.24 -7.10 -9.39
N LEU A 163 2.00 -7.11 -9.92
CA LEU A 163 1.73 -7.26 -11.35
C LEU A 163 1.36 -5.96 -12.06
N VAL A 164 0.95 -4.91 -11.33
CA VAL A 164 0.45 -3.67 -11.93
C VAL A 164 1.27 -2.45 -11.49
N ASP A 165 1.29 -2.13 -10.19
CA ASP A 165 1.99 -0.94 -9.69
C ASP A 165 2.43 -1.10 -8.25
N THR A 166 3.73 -1.13 -7.99
CA THR A 166 4.29 -1.18 -6.63
C THR A 166 3.94 0.04 -5.78
N GLY A 167 3.56 1.14 -6.41
CA GLY A 167 3.19 2.40 -5.76
C GLY A 167 1.71 2.55 -5.44
N LEU A 168 0.88 1.54 -5.72
CA LEU A 168 -0.54 1.60 -5.35
C LEU A 168 -0.74 1.65 -3.83
N TYR A 169 -1.89 2.20 -3.41
CA TYR A 169 -2.29 2.24 -2.01
C TYR A 169 -3.82 2.22 -1.89
N PRO A 170 -4.36 1.62 -0.81
CA PRO A 170 -5.79 1.61 -0.55
C PRO A 170 -6.27 2.93 0.04
N ASP A 171 -7.54 3.25 -0.17
CA ASP A 171 -8.30 4.21 0.62
C ASP A 171 -9.22 3.48 1.60
N LYS A 172 -9.93 4.22 2.46
CA LYS A 172 -10.87 3.62 3.41
C LYS A 172 -11.97 2.87 2.69
N ALA A 173 -12.05 1.58 2.95
CA ALA A 173 -13.10 0.72 2.44
C ALA A 173 -14.42 0.96 3.17
N TYR A 174 -15.50 0.66 2.49
CA TYR A 174 -16.85 0.80 3.02
C TYR A 174 -17.75 -0.35 2.56
N ILE A 175 -18.85 -0.58 3.28
CA ILE A 175 -19.87 -1.54 2.91
C ILE A 175 -21.00 -0.82 2.19
N MET A 176 -21.39 -1.31 1.03
CA MET A 176 -22.49 -0.73 0.26
C MET A 176 -23.28 -1.77 -0.54
N GLN A 177 -24.36 -1.32 -1.19
CA GLN A 177 -25.22 -2.16 -2.02
C GLN A 177 -25.08 -1.88 -3.51
N LYS A 178 -24.58 -0.70 -3.90
CA LYS A 178 -24.44 -0.29 -5.29
C LYS A 178 -23.26 0.65 -5.47
N THR A 179 -22.43 0.40 -6.49
CA THR A 179 -21.39 1.33 -6.96
C THR A 179 -21.87 2.12 -8.17
N GLU A 180 -21.02 3.04 -8.62
CA GLU A 180 -21.27 3.84 -9.83
C GLU A 180 -20.20 3.60 -10.91
N ASP A 181 -19.55 2.42 -10.89
CA ASP A 181 -18.56 2.05 -11.90
C ASP A 181 -19.22 1.94 -13.29
N GLU A 182 -18.47 2.31 -14.32
CA GLU A 182 -18.96 2.28 -15.70
C GLU A 182 -18.48 1.04 -16.46
N ASN A 183 -17.41 0.40 -15.98
CA ASN A 183 -16.80 -0.77 -16.59
C ASN A 183 -16.24 -1.68 -15.53
N GLY A 184 -16.19 -2.98 -15.79
CA GLY A 184 -15.49 -3.89 -14.91
C GLY A 184 -15.67 -5.35 -15.22
N ALA A 185 -15.00 -6.17 -14.42
CA ALA A 185 -15.07 -7.61 -14.46
C ALA A 185 -15.37 -8.16 -13.07
N LEU A 186 -16.01 -9.32 -13.01
CA LEU A 186 -16.26 -10.07 -11.78
C LEU A 186 -15.95 -11.56 -11.96
N GLN A 187 -15.61 -12.22 -10.86
CA GLN A 187 -15.46 -13.67 -10.83
C GLN A 187 -16.04 -14.24 -9.55
N LYS A 188 -16.69 -15.39 -9.67
CA LYS A 188 -17.32 -16.12 -8.57
C LYS A 188 -16.48 -17.31 -8.17
N GLY A 189 -16.30 -17.49 -6.86
CA GLY A 189 -15.81 -18.72 -6.24
C GLY A 189 -16.98 -19.43 -5.57
N GLU A 190 -17.36 -20.61 -6.10
CA GLU A 190 -18.46 -21.40 -5.58
C GLU A 190 -17.95 -22.41 -4.53
N GLY A 191 -18.71 -22.60 -3.44
CA GLY A 191 -18.41 -23.53 -2.37
C GLY A 191 -19.09 -23.14 -1.07
N GLU A 192 -18.77 -23.84 0.00
CA GLU A 192 -19.40 -23.60 1.31
C GLU A 192 -19.16 -22.15 1.82
N LYS A 193 -17.99 -21.59 1.56
CA LYS A 193 -17.66 -20.18 1.79
C LYS A 193 -17.52 -19.42 0.49
N GLY A 194 -18.56 -19.51 -0.35
CA GLY A 194 -18.55 -18.87 -1.66
C GLY A 194 -18.37 -17.36 -1.57
N PHE A 195 -17.72 -16.80 -2.59
CA PHE A 195 -17.49 -15.35 -2.68
C PHE A 195 -17.65 -14.88 -4.14
N VAL A 196 -17.85 -13.59 -4.30
CA VAL A 196 -17.72 -12.90 -5.57
C VAL A 196 -16.74 -11.76 -5.39
N SER A 197 -15.75 -11.64 -6.26
CA SER A 197 -14.88 -10.47 -6.35
C SER A 197 -15.04 -9.77 -7.68
N ALA A 198 -14.89 -8.45 -7.68
CA ALA A 198 -14.96 -7.65 -8.90
C ALA A 198 -13.91 -6.54 -8.86
N LEU A 199 -13.44 -6.14 -10.03
CA LEU A 199 -12.66 -4.92 -10.25
C LEU A 199 -13.45 -4.02 -11.21
N GLY A 200 -13.71 -2.79 -10.77
CA GLY A 200 -14.45 -1.79 -11.53
C GLY A 200 -13.78 -0.43 -11.55
N GLY A 201 -14.27 0.45 -12.42
CA GLY A 201 -13.77 1.82 -12.47
C GLY A 201 -14.40 2.65 -13.59
N LYS A 202 -14.25 3.98 -13.48
CA LYS A 202 -14.74 4.95 -14.48
C LYS A 202 -13.65 5.48 -15.40
N GLY A 203 -12.38 5.32 -15.01
CA GLY A 203 -11.31 6.11 -15.60
C GLY A 203 -10.08 5.34 -16.02
N ASN A 204 -8.96 6.08 -16.01
CA ASN A 204 -7.70 5.64 -16.58
C ASN A 204 -7.01 4.54 -15.76
N ALA A 205 -7.33 4.40 -14.47
CA ALA A 205 -6.69 3.39 -13.62
C ALA A 205 -7.04 1.97 -14.07
N LEU A 206 -8.30 1.72 -14.46
CA LEU A 206 -8.71 0.42 -14.97
C LEU A 206 -8.04 0.10 -16.32
N GLN A 207 -7.97 1.09 -17.23
CA GLN A 207 -7.25 1.00 -18.51
C GLN A 207 -5.75 0.75 -18.30
N PHE A 208 -5.14 1.47 -17.37
CA PHE A 208 -3.73 1.29 -17.01
C PHE A 208 -3.48 -0.11 -16.45
N THR A 209 -4.34 -0.57 -15.55
CA THR A 209 -4.28 -1.91 -14.94
C THR A 209 -4.33 -3.00 -16.01
N ALA A 210 -5.31 -2.91 -16.93
CA ALA A 210 -5.44 -3.84 -18.05
C ALA A 210 -4.18 -3.82 -18.93
N SER A 211 -3.67 -2.62 -19.27
CA SER A 211 -2.53 -2.46 -20.16
C SER A 211 -1.25 -3.03 -19.57
N VAL A 212 -1.01 -2.83 -18.26
CA VAL A 212 0.19 -3.35 -17.60
C VAL A 212 0.11 -4.86 -17.45
N PHE A 213 -1.02 -5.38 -16.98
CA PHE A 213 -1.22 -6.82 -16.79
C PHE A 213 -1.20 -7.59 -18.11
N GLY A 214 -1.97 -7.11 -19.11
CA GLY A 214 -2.05 -7.73 -20.44
C GLY A 214 -0.77 -7.55 -21.29
N GLN A 215 0.19 -6.71 -20.82
CA GLN A 215 1.40 -6.34 -21.58
C GLN A 215 1.08 -5.78 -22.97
N GLU A 216 -0.06 -5.12 -23.09
CA GLU A 216 -0.57 -4.52 -24.30
C GLU A 216 -1.12 -3.13 -24.01
N LYS A 217 -1.04 -2.22 -24.99
CA LYS A 217 -1.55 -0.87 -24.83
C LYS A 217 -3.00 -0.78 -25.31
N PHE A 218 -3.94 -0.76 -24.39
CA PHE A 218 -5.33 -0.48 -24.68
C PHE A 218 -5.56 1.04 -24.81
N ALA A 219 -6.32 1.45 -25.82
CA ALA A 219 -6.65 2.87 -26.05
C ALA A 219 -7.88 3.32 -25.22
N SER A 220 -8.71 2.38 -24.82
CA SER A 220 -9.92 2.56 -24.02
C SER A 220 -10.16 1.32 -23.16
N VAL A 221 -11.16 1.39 -22.28
CA VAL A 221 -11.67 0.22 -21.56
C VAL A 221 -12.72 -0.45 -22.45
N ASP A 222 -12.27 -1.28 -23.37
CA ASP A 222 -13.08 -2.11 -24.27
C ASP A 222 -13.15 -3.56 -23.78
N GLU A 223 -13.75 -4.46 -24.57
CA GLU A 223 -13.89 -5.86 -24.21
C GLU A 223 -12.55 -6.56 -24.03
N ASP A 224 -11.54 -6.26 -24.87
CA ASP A 224 -10.20 -6.87 -24.76
C ASP A 224 -9.49 -6.39 -23.49
N ALA A 225 -9.61 -5.11 -23.13
CA ALA A 225 -9.11 -4.58 -21.87
C ALA A 225 -9.79 -5.23 -20.66
N LEU A 226 -11.12 -5.45 -20.72
CA LEU A 226 -11.86 -6.09 -19.64
C LEU A 226 -11.61 -7.60 -19.55
N ASP A 227 -11.30 -8.27 -20.65
CA ASP A 227 -10.81 -9.64 -20.62
C ASP A 227 -9.51 -9.75 -19.83
N ALA A 228 -8.55 -8.85 -20.07
CA ALA A 228 -7.33 -8.76 -19.27
C ALA A 228 -7.60 -8.52 -17.77
N ILE A 229 -8.59 -7.69 -17.42
CA ILE A 229 -9.02 -7.51 -16.02
C ILE A 229 -9.65 -8.79 -15.46
N GLY A 230 -10.44 -9.53 -16.26
CA GLY A 230 -10.99 -10.83 -15.90
C GLY A 230 -9.90 -11.86 -15.58
N GLU A 231 -8.87 -11.93 -16.42
CA GLU A 231 -7.70 -12.81 -16.19
C GLU A 231 -6.88 -12.38 -14.95
N LEU A 232 -6.76 -11.08 -14.68
CA LEU A 232 -6.15 -10.60 -13.44
C LEU A 232 -6.94 -11.03 -12.21
N LEU A 233 -8.29 -10.93 -12.23
CA LEU A 233 -9.15 -11.45 -11.18
C LEU A 233 -8.98 -12.96 -11.00
N ASN A 234 -8.89 -13.70 -12.10
CA ASN A 234 -8.65 -15.14 -12.07
C ASN A 234 -7.31 -15.48 -11.40
N CYS A 235 -6.25 -14.70 -11.66
CA CYS A 235 -4.97 -14.83 -10.96
C CYS A 235 -5.10 -14.53 -9.45
N ILE A 236 -5.78 -13.44 -9.08
CA ILE A 236 -6.00 -13.05 -7.68
C ILE A 236 -6.77 -14.14 -6.93
N ASN A 237 -7.90 -14.55 -7.48
CA ASN A 237 -8.79 -15.51 -6.84
C ASN A 237 -8.17 -16.93 -6.79
N GLY A 238 -7.39 -17.31 -7.83
CA GLY A 238 -6.66 -18.56 -7.84
C GLY A 238 -5.62 -18.62 -6.71
N LEU A 239 -4.89 -17.53 -6.48
CA LEU A 239 -3.97 -17.43 -5.35
C LEU A 239 -4.70 -17.50 -4.02
N TYR A 240 -5.78 -16.74 -3.84
CA TYR A 240 -6.59 -16.77 -2.63
C TYR A 240 -7.11 -18.18 -2.31
N VAL A 241 -7.72 -18.86 -3.29
CA VAL A 241 -8.22 -20.23 -3.12
C VAL A 241 -7.11 -21.20 -2.76
N SER A 242 -5.91 -21.05 -3.37
CA SER A 242 -4.75 -21.89 -3.05
C SER A 242 -4.20 -21.68 -1.63
N GLU A 243 -4.39 -20.51 -1.06
CA GLU A 243 -3.98 -20.15 0.31
C GLU A 243 -5.02 -20.57 1.37
N CYS A 244 -6.27 -20.87 0.98
CA CYS A 244 -7.32 -21.35 1.89
C CYS A 244 -6.99 -22.73 2.43
N LYS A 245 -6.55 -22.80 3.69
CA LYS A 245 -6.11 -24.05 4.36
C LYS A 245 -7.24 -24.79 5.07
N ASP A 246 -8.44 -24.23 5.11
CA ASP A 246 -9.55 -24.75 5.95
C ASP A 246 -10.33 -25.91 5.32
N GLY A 247 -9.83 -26.50 4.21
CA GLY A 247 -10.44 -27.67 3.57
C GLY A 247 -11.73 -27.35 2.79
N SER A 248 -12.12 -26.09 2.69
CA SER A 248 -13.25 -25.67 1.85
C SER A 248 -12.88 -25.86 0.38
N SER A 249 -13.61 -26.72 -0.32
CA SER A 249 -13.50 -26.86 -1.77
C SER A 249 -14.17 -25.65 -2.42
N LEU A 250 -13.36 -24.70 -2.89
CA LEU A 250 -13.81 -23.56 -3.68
C LEU A 250 -13.49 -23.82 -5.17
N GLU A 251 -14.48 -23.72 -6.02
CA GLU A 251 -14.34 -23.84 -7.48
C GLU A 251 -14.52 -22.44 -8.10
N LEU A 252 -13.52 -22.00 -8.89
CA LEU A 252 -13.59 -20.72 -9.57
C LEU A 252 -14.37 -20.85 -10.86
N MET A 253 -15.42 -20.06 -11.03
CA MET A 253 -16.15 -19.92 -12.28
C MET A 253 -15.34 -19.05 -13.26
N PRO A 254 -15.57 -19.17 -14.57
CA PRO A 254 -14.97 -18.23 -15.53
C PRO A 254 -15.32 -16.78 -15.18
N PRO A 255 -14.37 -15.85 -15.33
CA PRO A 255 -14.67 -14.43 -15.12
C PRO A 255 -15.69 -13.94 -16.17
N SER A 256 -16.47 -12.94 -15.79
CA SER A 256 -17.37 -12.22 -16.70
C SER A 256 -17.09 -10.73 -16.61
N PHE A 257 -17.27 -10.01 -17.72
CA PHE A 257 -16.99 -8.58 -17.79
C PHE A 257 -18.01 -7.86 -18.67
N LYS A 258 -18.14 -6.54 -18.45
CA LYS A 258 -19.09 -5.71 -19.21
C LYS A 258 -18.63 -4.25 -19.22
N THR A 259 -18.78 -3.61 -20.39
CA THR A 259 -18.60 -2.16 -20.57
C THR A 259 -19.93 -1.43 -20.44
N GLY A 260 -19.89 -0.15 -20.07
CA GLY A 260 -21.09 0.72 -20.04
C GLY A 260 -22.15 0.26 -19.03
N ILE A 261 -21.71 -0.27 -17.89
CA ILE A 261 -22.62 -0.63 -16.79
C ILE A 261 -23.06 0.61 -16.01
N GLN A 262 -24.12 0.45 -15.21
CA GLN A 262 -24.61 1.47 -14.26
C GLN A 262 -24.13 1.18 -12.84
N GLY A 263 -23.09 0.36 -12.70
CA GLY A 263 -22.47 -0.05 -11.45
C GLY A 263 -22.62 -1.53 -11.15
N PHE A 264 -22.07 -1.91 -10.01
CA PHE A 264 -22.23 -3.24 -9.42
C PHE A 264 -23.26 -3.18 -8.30
N GLU A 265 -24.12 -4.17 -8.21
CA GLU A 265 -25.15 -4.27 -7.17
C GLU A 265 -25.03 -5.59 -6.40
N SER A 266 -25.17 -5.51 -5.08
CA SER A 266 -25.19 -6.63 -4.13
C SER A 266 -26.05 -6.27 -2.92
N ARG A 267 -26.55 -7.24 -2.18
CA ARG A 267 -27.20 -6.94 -0.88
C ARG A 267 -26.19 -6.39 0.12
N LYS A 268 -24.95 -6.89 0.07
CA LYS A 268 -23.85 -6.43 0.93
C LYS A 268 -22.52 -6.75 0.25
N MET A 269 -21.75 -5.73 -0.11
CA MET A 269 -20.38 -5.91 -0.58
C MET A 269 -19.43 -4.92 0.10
N LEU A 270 -18.21 -5.37 0.34
CA LEU A 270 -17.09 -4.50 0.67
C LEU A 270 -16.61 -3.83 -0.62
N VAL A 271 -16.42 -2.54 -0.60
CA VAL A 271 -15.73 -1.78 -1.65
C VAL A 271 -14.46 -1.20 -1.07
N LEU A 272 -13.33 -1.58 -1.65
CA LEU A 272 -11.99 -1.09 -1.31
C LEU A 272 -11.47 -0.29 -2.50
N PRO A 273 -11.49 1.05 -2.44
CA PRO A 273 -10.87 1.88 -3.45
C PRO A 273 -9.35 1.70 -3.40
N ILE A 274 -8.73 1.49 -4.56
CA ILE A 274 -7.30 1.30 -4.71
C ILE A 274 -6.77 2.35 -5.67
N HIS A 275 -5.96 3.26 -5.16
CA HIS A 275 -5.31 4.28 -5.97
C HIS A 275 -4.17 3.67 -6.79
N ILE A 276 -4.24 3.86 -8.11
CA ILE A 276 -3.23 3.43 -9.08
C ILE A 276 -2.90 4.64 -9.95
N LYS A 277 -1.66 5.11 -9.87
CA LYS A 277 -1.24 6.37 -10.48
C LYS A 277 -2.05 7.57 -9.92
N ASN A 278 -2.81 8.24 -10.76
CA ASN A 278 -3.58 9.44 -10.41
C ASN A 278 -5.10 9.18 -10.41
N ASP A 279 -5.51 7.92 -10.37
CA ASP A 279 -6.90 7.51 -10.47
C ASP A 279 -7.17 6.30 -9.58
N CYS A 280 -8.39 5.76 -9.55
CA CYS A 280 -8.80 4.72 -8.64
C CYS A 280 -9.50 3.58 -9.37
N VAL A 281 -9.27 2.35 -8.90
CA VAL A 281 -10.08 1.17 -9.21
C VAL A 281 -10.76 0.71 -7.93
N ASP A 282 -11.99 0.24 -8.04
CA ASP A 282 -12.73 -0.31 -6.93
C ASP A 282 -12.60 -1.84 -6.92
N LEU A 283 -12.03 -2.37 -5.85
CA LEU A 283 -12.08 -3.80 -5.54
C LEU A 283 -13.34 -4.06 -4.73
N MET A 284 -14.27 -4.83 -5.29
CA MET A 284 -15.51 -5.21 -4.64
C MET A 284 -15.46 -6.67 -4.23
N ILE A 285 -15.94 -6.98 -3.01
CA ILE A 285 -15.97 -8.35 -2.49
C ILE A 285 -17.30 -8.58 -1.78
N ALA A 286 -18.03 -9.63 -2.19
CA ALA A 286 -19.18 -10.16 -1.46
C ALA A 286 -18.87 -11.59 -0.99
N ILE A 287 -19.21 -11.91 0.26
CA ILE A 287 -19.04 -13.25 0.84
C ILE A 287 -20.41 -13.79 1.20
N GLY A 288 -20.78 -14.95 0.61
CA GLY A 288 -22.09 -15.54 0.77
C GLY A 288 -23.22 -14.72 0.14
N ASP A 289 -22.89 -13.82 -0.78
CA ASP A 289 -23.80 -12.98 -1.55
C ASP A 289 -23.35 -12.87 -3.02
N GLU A 290 -24.22 -12.39 -3.88
CA GLU A 290 -23.93 -12.20 -5.30
C GLU A 290 -23.58 -10.72 -5.58
N ILE A 291 -22.76 -10.49 -6.62
CA ILE A 291 -22.54 -9.17 -7.22
C ILE A 291 -23.02 -9.26 -8.67
N GLU A 292 -23.84 -8.30 -9.10
CA GLU A 292 -24.35 -8.21 -10.46
C GLU A 292 -23.87 -6.91 -11.13
N MET A 293 -23.51 -7.00 -12.41
CA MET A 293 -23.22 -5.84 -13.27
C MET A 293 -24.54 -5.35 -13.90
N LYS A 294 -24.97 -4.14 -13.54
CA LYS A 294 -26.24 -3.55 -14.00
C LYS A 294 -26.08 -2.67 -15.24
#